data_ab5ac6846d4ea7faae2d2da0e886b4ea
#
_entry.id   ab5ac6846d4ea7faae2d2da0e886b4ea
#
_cell.length_a   1.000
_cell.length_b   1.000
_cell.length_c   1.000
_cell.angle_alpha   90.00
_cell.angle_beta   90.00
_cell.angle_gamma   90.00
#
_symmetry.space_group_name_H-M   'P 1'
#
loop_
_entity.id
_entity.type
_entity.pdbx_description
1 polymer ?
#
loop_
_entity_poly.entity_id
_entity_poly.type
_entity_poly.pdbx_seq_one_letter_code
_entity_poly.pdbx_strand_id
1 'polypeptide(L)'
;MIADFEVFGRDVVSVADVATALGVATDSRRLKNAIHELVKLGWLSPLSTRGAYEFLPARGGPHPRGDPLVEARAVRARRPDFSLAVIGSGASFLRGFSERAPSRYAVAVDKRQGGSVALMVAYDVVKTTAKRISDIPDLHDVPVSDAAHLLADAALWPRISGDLRDADHWLRRVLQTMDPAAAAAIALRAGTAATARMAYIAARFDSPIVAAAIAEMLTDRARTCIGAAGDPIVARDQALGVDDRLGIATR
;
A
#
# COMPACT_ATOMS: atom_id res chain seq x y z
N MET A 1 21.80 -24.92 -0.04
CA MET A 1 20.38 -24.51 -0.27
C MET A 1 19.83 -23.69 0.89
N ILE A 2 19.56 -24.26 2.10
CA ILE A 2 19.03 -23.47 3.25
C ILE A 2 19.99 -22.35 3.61
N ALA A 3 21.29 -22.66 3.77
CA ALA A 3 22.32 -21.67 4.03
C ALA A 3 22.37 -20.57 2.95
N ASP A 4 22.14 -20.90 1.69
CA ASP A 4 22.11 -19.91 0.62
C ASP A 4 20.92 -18.95 0.77
N PHE A 5 19.74 -19.45 1.14
CA PHE A 5 18.57 -18.61 1.38
C PHE A 5 18.77 -17.70 2.61
N GLU A 6 19.42 -18.20 3.67
CA GLU A 6 19.78 -17.39 4.84
C GLU A 6 20.82 -16.32 4.51
N VAL A 7 21.88 -16.68 3.79
CA VAL A 7 22.96 -15.76 3.41
C VAL A 7 22.47 -14.64 2.50
N PHE A 8 21.60 -14.98 1.54
CA PHE A 8 21.03 -13.99 0.62
C PHE A 8 19.81 -13.23 1.20
N GLY A 9 19.42 -13.50 2.45
CA GLY A 9 18.35 -12.81 3.14
C GLY A 9 16.99 -12.90 2.42
N ARG A 10 16.72 -14.01 1.73
CA ARG A 10 15.48 -14.19 0.99
C ARG A 10 14.33 -14.51 1.92
N ASP A 11 13.34 -13.61 1.98
CA ASP A 11 12.10 -13.84 2.72
C ASP A 11 11.07 -14.63 1.91
N VAL A 12 11.10 -14.51 0.59
CA VAL A 12 10.23 -15.24 -0.34
C VAL A 12 11.05 -16.15 -1.24
N VAL A 13 10.64 -17.40 -1.32
CA VAL A 13 11.28 -18.44 -2.13
C VAL A 13 10.24 -19.07 -3.06
N SER A 14 10.55 -19.14 -4.35
CA SER A 14 9.70 -19.80 -5.34
C SER A 14 10.08 -21.27 -5.55
N VAL A 15 9.19 -22.05 -6.17
CA VAL A 15 9.49 -23.40 -6.65
C VAL A 15 10.73 -23.41 -7.55
N ALA A 16 10.92 -22.37 -8.38
CA ALA A 16 12.08 -22.26 -9.26
C ALA A 16 13.37 -22.03 -8.48
N ASP A 17 13.35 -21.25 -7.41
CA ASP A 17 14.53 -21.02 -6.55
C ASP A 17 14.98 -22.33 -5.89
N VAL A 18 14.04 -23.11 -5.37
CA VAL A 18 14.35 -24.42 -4.78
C VAL A 18 14.88 -25.40 -5.84
N ALA A 19 14.29 -25.40 -7.04
CA ALA A 19 14.76 -26.23 -8.14
C ALA A 19 16.20 -25.90 -8.54
N THR A 20 16.50 -24.60 -8.68
CA THR A 20 17.85 -24.11 -8.98
C THR A 20 18.85 -24.51 -7.89
N ALA A 21 18.50 -24.31 -6.62
CA ALA A 21 19.37 -24.65 -5.49
C ALA A 21 19.63 -26.17 -5.35
N LEU A 22 18.72 -27.01 -5.87
CA LEU A 22 18.87 -28.47 -5.89
C LEU A 22 19.49 -29.01 -7.19
N GLY A 23 19.64 -28.19 -8.22
CA GLY A 23 20.08 -28.60 -9.54
C GLY A 23 19.12 -29.58 -10.23
N VAL A 24 17.81 -29.38 -10.07
CA VAL A 24 16.79 -30.28 -10.63
C VAL A 24 15.75 -29.51 -11.48
N ALA A 25 15.05 -30.23 -12.36
CA ALA A 25 13.96 -29.63 -13.13
C ALA A 25 12.75 -29.29 -12.21
N THR A 26 12.01 -28.24 -12.58
CA THR A 26 10.87 -27.71 -11.79
C THR A 26 9.67 -28.65 -11.69
N ASP A 27 9.56 -29.64 -12.56
CA ASP A 27 8.51 -30.67 -12.59
C ASP A 27 8.95 -31.98 -11.90
N SER A 28 10.21 -32.09 -11.44
CA SER A 28 10.77 -33.30 -10.89
C SER A 28 10.06 -33.74 -9.59
N ARG A 29 9.94 -35.06 -9.43
CA ARG A 29 9.41 -35.67 -8.18
C ARG A 29 10.33 -35.35 -6.98
N ARG A 30 11.65 -35.29 -7.23
CA ARG A 30 12.64 -34.94 -6.21
C ARG A 30 12.40 -33.54 -5.62
N LEU A 31 12.08 -32.55 -6.47
CA LEU A 31 11.73 -31.22 -6.03
C LEU A 31 10.47 -31.19 -5.17
N LYS A 32 9.41 -31.87 -5.62
CA LYS A 32 8.13 -31.94 -4.86
C LYS A 32 8.34 -32.52 -3.46
N ASN A 33 9.12 -33.61 -3.36
CA ASN A 33 9.44 -34.22 -2.09
C ASN A 33 10.29 -33.28 -1.21
N ALA A 34 11.30 -32.61 -1.77
CA ALA A 34 12.13 -31.66 -1.03
C ALA A 34 11.30 -30.48 -0.47
N ILE A 35 10.41 -29.88 -1.27
CA ILE A 35 9.54 -28.83 -0.80
C ILE A 35 8.63 -29.33 0.32
N HIS A 36 8.03 -30.51 0.16
CA HIS A 36 7.19 -31.12 1.19
C HIS A 36 7.94 -31.30 2.51
N GLU A 37 9.16 -31.82 2.48
CA GLU A 37 9.98 -31.97 3.67
C GLU A 37 10.37 -30.62 4.29
N LEU A 38 10.73 -29.61 3.48
CA LEU A 38 11.03 -28.27 3.98
C LEU A 38 9.84 -27.61 4.68
N VAL A 39 8.63 -27.78 4.15
CA VAL A 39 7.39 -27.32 4.79
C VAL A 39 7.15 -28.09 6.10
N LYS A 40 7.26 -29.42 6.08
CA LYS A 40 7.10 -30.27 7.27
C LYS A 40 8.09 -29.93 8.38
N LEU A 41 9.32 -29.61 8.02
CA LEU A 41 10.38 -29.21 8.95
C LEU A 41 10.29 -27.73 9.40
N GLY A 42 9.31 -26.95 8.87
CA GLY A 42 9.10 -25.57 9.25
C GLY A 42 10.11 -24.57 8.64
N TRP A 43 10.85 -24.96 7.58
CA TRP A 43 11.73 -24.05 6.85
C TRP A 43 10.99 -23.20 5.82
N LEU A 44 9.86 -23.71 5.31
CA LEU A 44 9.01 -23.02 4.34
C LEU A 44 7.57 -22.98 4.85
N SER A 45 6.94 -21.81 4.75
CA SER A 45 5.50 -21.65 4.96
C SER A 45 4.80 -21.33 3.61
N PRO A 46 3.78 -22.09 3.19
CA PRO A 46 3.08 -21.81 1.94
C PRO A 46 2.42 -20.44 1.98
N LEU A 47 2.58 -19.66 0.91
CA LEU A 47 1.88 -18.40 0.69
C LEU A 47 0.60 -18.60 -0.14
N SER A 48 -0.30 -17.63 -0.10
CA SER A 48 -1.50 -17.63 -0.97
C SER A 48 -1.14 -17.51 -2.46
N THR A 49 0.03 -16.96 -2.76
CA THR A 49 0.62 -16.94 -4.10
C THR A 49 1.13 -18.33 -4.46
N ARG A 50 0.42 -19.01 -5.37
CA ARG A 50 0.74 -20.40 -5.76
C ARG A 50 2.21 -20.58 -6.16
N GLY A 51 2.88 -21.54 -5.52
CA GLY A 51 4.29 -21.86 -5.77
C GLY A 51 5.28 -20.84 -5.22
N ALA A 52 4.85 -20.00 -4.27
CA ALA A 52 5.69 -19.17 -3.45
C ALA A 52 5.56 -19.57 -1.98
N TYR A 53 6.65 -19.41 -1.25
CA TYR A 53 6.76 -19.77 0.16
C TYR A 53 7.47 -18.66 0.91
N GLU A 54 7.05 -18.37 2.15
CA GLU A 54 7.84 -17.60 3.09
C GLU A 54 8.98 -18.49 3.61
N PHE A 55 10.21 -18.01 3.54
CA PHE A 55 11.36 -18.68 4.13
C PHE A 55 11.46 -18.34 5.61
N LEU A 56 11.49 -19.37 6.46
CA LEU A 56 11.56 -19.24 7.91
C LEU A 56 12.99 -19.61 8.37
N PRO A 57 13.90 -18.63 8.61
CA PRO A 57 15.25 -18.92 9.04
C PRO A 57 15.25 -19.56 10.44
N ALA A 58 16.22 -20.42 10.71
CA ALA A 58 16.34 -21.16 11.96
C ALA A 58 16.26 -20.28 13.23
N ARG A 59 16.73 -19.04 13.14
CA ARG A 59 16.68 -18.06 14.25
C ARG A 59 15.26 -17.56 14.57
N GLY A 60 14.33 -17.63 13.61
CA GLY A 60 12.96 -17.14 13.76
C GLY A 60 11.97 -18.19 14.27
N GLY A 61 12.37 -19.47 14.29
CA GLY A 61 11.48 -20.60 14.62
C GLY A 61 10.52 -20.96 13.48
N PRO A 62 9.67 -21.98 13.66
CA PRO A 62 8.82 -22.56 12.61
C PRO A 62 7.50 -21.78 12.34
N HIS A 63 7.41 -20.55 12.80
CA HIS A 63 6.19 -19.74 12.65
C HIS A 63 6.41 -18.62 11.63
N PRO A 64 5.41 -18.32 10.77
CA PRO A 64 5.44 -17.15 9.90
C PRO A 64 5.79 -15.88 10.69
N ARG A 65 6.62 -15.03 10.10
CA ARG A 65 7.10 -13.80 10.76
C ARG A 65 5.99 -12.75 10.96
N GLY A 66 4.84 -12.96 10.32
CA GLY A 66 3.76 -11.97 10.32
C GLY A 66 4.10 -10.71 9.52
N ASP A 67 5.05 -10.81 8.59
CA ASP A 67 5.43 -9.70 7.73
C ASP A 67 4.26 -9.35 6.79
N PRO A 68 3.68 -8.14 6.91
CA PRO A 68 2.54 -7.74 6.12
C PRO A 68 2.85 -7.56 4.62
N LEU A 69 4.13 -7.55 4.21
CA LEU A 69 4.54 -7.36 2.82
C LEU A 69 4.87 -8.67 2.09
N VAL A 70 4.91 -9.81 2.79
CA VAL A 70 5.40 -11.09 2.23
C VAL A 70 4.60 -11.53 1.00
N GLU A 71 3.27 -11.43 1.03
CA GLU A 71 2.43 -11.79 -0.13
C GLU A 71 2.59 -10.82 -1.31
N ALA A 72 2.77 -9.53 -1.04
CA ALA A 72 3.04 -8.53 -2.08
C ALA A 72 4.39 -8.81 -2.77
N ARG A 73 5.43 -9.15 -1.99
CA ARG A 73 6.73 -9.61 -2.53
C ARG A 73 6.58 -10.87 -3.35
N ALA A 74 5.82 -11.84 -2.88
CA ALA A 74 5.57 -13.10 -3.60
C ALA A 74 4.90 -12.87 -4.96
N VAL A 75 3.91 -11.99 -5.02
CA VAL A 75 3.25 -11.62 -6.29
C VAL A 75 4.22 -10.93 -7.23
N ARG A 76 5.02 -9.96 -6.75
CA ARG A 76 6.04 -9.28 -7.57
C ARG A 76 7.13 -10.22 -8.06
N ALA A 77 7.62 -11.12 -7.22
CA ALA A 77 8.62 -12.12 -7.61
C ALA A 77 8.14 -13.03 -8.74
N ARG A 78 6.84 -13.37 -8.75
CA ARG A 78 6.22 -14.19 -9.80
C ARG A 78 5.81 -13.41 -11.04
N ARG A 79 5.50 -12.14 -10.88
CA ARG A 79 5.00 -11.23 -11.93
C ARG A 79 5.66 -9.87 -11.77
N PRO A 80 6.93 -9.71 -12.20
CA PRO A 80 7.69 -8.47 -12.03
C PRO A 80 6.99 -7.23 -12.59
N ASP A 81 6.22 -7.41 -13.67
CA ASP A 81 5.46 -6.32 -14.32
C ASP A 81 4.12 -6.03 -13.62
N PHE A 82 3.80 -6.73 -12.53
CA PHE A 82 2.54 -6.50 -11.83
C PHE A 82 2.63 -5.24 -10.98
N SER A 83 1.86 -4.22 -11.39
CA SER A 83 1.81 -2.94 -10.69
C SER A 83 0.92 -3.06 -9.45
N LEU A 84 1.52 -2.99 -8.29
CA LEU A 84 0.86 -2.91 -6.99
C LEU A 84 1.59 -1.92 -6.08
N ALA A 85 0.87 -1.39 -5.09
CA ALA A 85 1.45 -0.61 -4.00
C ALA A 85 0.61 -0.79 -2.73
N VAL A 86 1.27 -0.82 -1.56
CA VAL A 86 0.58 -0.75 -0.26
C VAL A 86 0.18 0.69 0.01
N ILE A 87 -1.08 0.91 0.40
CA ILE A 87 -1.71 2.22 0.52
C ILE A 87 -2.39 2.43 1.86
N GLY A 88 -2.78 3.68 2.13
CA GLY A 88 -3.64 4.06 3.25
C GLY A 88 -3.04 3.80 4.62
N SER A 89 -3.86 3.37 5.58
CA SER A 89 -3.44 3.17 6.99
C SER A 89 -2.32 2.16 7.15
N GLY A 90 -2.26 1.13 6.30
CA GLY A 90 -1.15 0.16 6.28
C GLY A 90 0.18 0.80 5.90
N ALA A 91 0.18 1.61 4.86
CA ALA A 91 1.37 2.35 4.44
C ALA A 91 1.80 3.38 5.49
N SER A 92 0.85 4.07 6.12
CA SER A 92 1.11 5.00 7.23
C SER A 92 1.82 4.31 8.40
N PHE A 93 1.37 3.12 8.79
CA PHE A 93 2.04 2.32 9.84
C PHE A 93 3.44 1.87 9.41
N LEU A 94 3.59 1.32 8.21
CA LEU A 94 4.88 0.83 7.70
C LEU A 94 5.92 1.94 7.56
N ARG A 95 5.51 3.16 7.26
CA ARG A 95 6.38 4.36 7.19
C ARG A 95 6.59 5.02 8.55
N GLY A 96 6.00 4.51 9.63
CA GLY A 96 6.18 5.04 10.98
C GLY A 96 5.38 6.32 11.29
N PHE A 97 4.43 6.70 10.44
CA PHE A 97 3.54 7.83 10.72
C PHE A 97 2.45 7.46 11.72
N SER A 98 1.97 6.21 11.70
CA SER A 98 1.01 5.67 12.65
C SER A 98 1.68 4.65 13.58
N GLU A 99 1.33 4.67 14.85
CA GLU A 99 1.76 3.67 15.84
C GLU A 99 0.86 2.43 15.84
N ARG A 100 -0.30 2.52 15.21
CA ARG A 100 -1.29 1.45 15.20
C ARG A 100 -1.30 0.74 13.84
N ALA A 101 -0.97 -0.56 13.86
CA ALA A 101 -1.13 -1.41 12.69
C ALA A 101 -2.62 -1.57 12.36
N PRO A 102 -3.03 -1.52 11.09
CA PRO A 102 -4.40 -1.83 10.72
C PRO A 102 -4.68 -3.31 10.92
N SER A 103 -5.94 -3.67 11.12
CA SER A 103 -6.38 -5.06 11.19
C SER A 103 -6.18 -5.80 9.86
N ARG A 104 -6.22 -5.07 8.75
CA ARG A 104 -5.95 -5.56 7.41
C ARG A 104 -5.29 -4.46 6.59
N TYR A 105 -4.24 -4.83 5.85
CA TYR A 105 -3.54 -3.93 4.96
C TYR A 105 -4.30 -3.79 3.65
N ALA A 106 -4.13 -2.66 2.97
CA ALA A 106 -4.71 -2.42 1.66
C ALA A 106 -3.64 -2.29 0.58
N VAL A 107 -3.95 -2.79 -0.62
CA VAL A 107 -3.09 -2.65 -1.80
C VAL A 107 -3.88 -2.06 -2.97
N ALA A 108 -3.28 -1.09 -3.63
CA ALA A 108 -3.74 -0.60 -4.93
C ALA A 108 -3.10 -1.44 -6.03
N VAL A 109 -3.90 -1.83 -7.04
CA VAL A 109 -3.43 -2.59 -8.21
C VAL A 109 -3.91 -1.94 -9.50
N ASP A 110 -3.14 -2.06 -10.59
CA ASP A 110 -3.61 -1.58 -11.88
C ASP A 110 -4.82 -2.39 -12.36
N LYS A 111 -5.92 -1.69 -12.62
CA LYS A 111 -7.18 -2.28 -13.10
C LYS A 111 -7.06 -3.06 -14.41
N ARG A 112 -6.01 -2.78 -15.21
CA ARG A 112 -5.76 -3.44 -16.51
C ARG A 112 -5.09 -4.81 -16.37
N GLN A 113 -4.47 -5.10 -15.23
CA GLN A 113 -3.68 -6.31 -15.02
C GLN A 113 -4.46 -7.51 -14.48
N GLY A 114 -5.75 -7.35 -14.28
CA GLY A 114 -6.60 -8.37 -13.65
C GLY A 114 -6.33 -8.51 -12.15
N GLY A 115 -7.12 -9.33 -11.48
CA GLY A 115 -6.97 -9.60 -10.05
C GLY A 115 -5.91 -10.66 -9.76
N SER A 116 -5.36 -10.61 -8.56
CA SER A 116 -4.63 -11.73 -7.96
C SER A 116 -5.46 -12.26 -6.78
N VAL A 117 -5.84 -13.54 -6.85
CA VAL A 117 -6.59 -14.19 -5.76
C VAL A 117 -5.78 -14.13 -4.46
N ALA A 118 -4.47 -14.33 -4.56
CA ALA A 118 -3.57 -14.24 -3.41
C ALA A 118 -3.64 -12.88 -2.72
N LEU A 119 -3.61 -11.78 -3.49
CA LEU A 119 -3.75 -10.43 -2.92
C LEU A 119 -5.13 -10.23 -2.29
N MET A 120 -6.21 -10.73 -2.90
CA MET A 120 -7.56 -10.60 -2.33
C MET A 120 -7.73 -11.39 -1.02
N VAL A 121 -6.98 -12.48 -0.84
CA VAL A 121 -6.95 -13.22 0.43
C VAL A 121 -6.21 -12.44 1.52
N ALA A 122 -5.06 -11.87 1.19
CA ALA A 122 -4.15 -11.22 2.15
C ALA A 122 -4.50 -9.76 2.44
N TYR A 123 -5.06 -9.03 1.46
CA TYR A 123 -5.26 -7.57 1.51
C TYR A 123 -6.65 -7.13 1.10
N ASP A 124 -7.01 -5.91 1.47
CA ASP A 124 -8.09 -5.16 0.84
C ASP A 124 -7.58 -4.60 -0.49
N VAL A 125 -8.16 -5.03 -1.61
CA VAL A 125 -7.66 -4.69 -2.93
C VAL A 125 -8.45 -3.54 -3.55
N VAL A 126 -7.74 -2.47 -3.91
CA VAL A 126 -8.30 -1.31 -4.62
C VAL A 126 -7.80 -1.31 -6.05
N LYS A 127 -8.72 -1.21 -7.01
CA LYS A 127 -8.37 -1.09 -8.44
C LYS A 127 -8.16 0.37 -8.81
N THR A 128 -7.03 0.69 -9.40
CA THR A 128 -6.66 2.04 -9.82
C THR A 128 -5.98 2.03 -11.19
N THR A 129 -5.31 3.10 -11.58
CA THR A 129 -4.51 3.17 -12.80
C THR A 129 -3.02 3.04 -12.47
N ALA A 130 -2.23 2.41 -13.35
CA ALA A 130 -0.78 2.32 -13.17
C ALA A 130 -0.14 3.69 -12.88
N LYS A 131 -0.59 4.75 -13.57
CA LYS A 131 -0.08 6.13 -13.38
C LYS A 131 -0.15 6.62 -11.93
N ARG A 132 -1.10 6.11 -11.12
CA ARG A 132 -1.25 6.54 -9.72
C ARG A 132 -0.34 5.82 -8.75
N ILE A 133 0.25 4.70 -9.16
CA ILE A 133 1.07 3.85 -8.29
C ILE A 133 2.49 3.63 -8.82
N SER A 134 2.82 4.12 -10.03
CA SER A 134 4.09 3.82 -10.71
C SER A 134 5.31 4.48 -10.08
N ASP A 135 5.13 5.55 -9.34
CA ASP A 135 6.19 6.35 -8.73
C ASP A 135 6.19 6.29 -7.19
N ILE A 136 5.36 5.41 -6.63
CA ILE A 136 5.39 5.13 -5.19
C ILE A 136 6.72 4.44 -4.86
N PRO A 137 7.53 5.00 -3.93
CA PRO A 137 8.84 4.46 -3.61
C PRO A 137 8.75 3.14 -2.87
N ASP A 138 9.68 2.23 -3.18
CA ASP A 138 9.78 0.94 -2.51
C ASP A 138 10.15 1.09 -1.03
N LEU A 139 9.58 0.22 -0.22
CA LEU A 139 9.97 -0.07 1.15
C LEU A 139 10.07 -1.61 1.26
N HIS A 140 11.24 -2.13 1.58
CA HIS A 140 11.49 -3.58 1.61
C HIS A 140 11.00 -4.30 0.34
N ASP A 141 11.43 -3.80 -0.82
CA ASP A 141 11.13 -4.33 -2.16
C ASP A 141 9.65 -4.31 -2.59
N VAL A 142 8.83 -3.54 -1.89
CA VAL A 142 7.41 -3.33 -2.23
C VAL A 142 7.12 -1.84 -2.29
N PRO A 143 6.42 -1.32 -3.32
CA PRO A 143 5.93 0.05 -3.33
C PRO A 143 4.99 0.29 -2.14
N VAL A 144 5.32 1.28 -1.30
CA VAL A 144 4.53 1.68 -0.13
C VAL A 144 4.37 3.19 -0.15
N SER A 145 3.14 3.68 -0.07
CA SER A 145 2.84 5.12 -0.11
C SER A 145 3.70 5.91 0.89
N ASP A 146 4.39 6.93 0.38
CA ASP A 146 5.11 7.91 1.19
C ASP A 146 4.18 9.05 1.66
N ALA A 147 4.71 10.09 2.27
CA ALA A 147 3.91 11.20 2.81
C ALA A 147 2.98 11.82 1.77
N ALA A 148 3.48 12.13 0.56
CA ALA A 148 2.69 12.78 -0.48
C ALA A 148 1.62 11.83 -1.07
N HIS A 149 1.96 10.55 -1.25
CA HIS A 149 1.00 9.54 -1.68
C HIS A 149 -0.04 9.22 -0.61
N LEU A 150 0.32 9.25 0.69
CA LEU A 150 -0.63 9.05 1.79
C LEU A 150 -1.70 10.14 1.84
N LEU A 151 -1.37 11.39 1.54
CA LEU A 151 -2.37 12.46 1.41
C LEU A 151 -3.30 12.21 0.22
N ALA A 152 -2.75 11.73 -0.91
CA ALA A 152 -3.55 11.33 -2.06
C ALA A 152 -4.45 10.11 -1.75
N ASP A 153 -3.95 9.12 -1.01
CA ASP A 153 -4.72 7.95 -0.56
C ASP A 153 -5.91 8.39 0.29
N ALA A 154 -5.68 9.31 1.25
CA ALA A 154 -6.73 9.87 2.10
C ALA A 154 -7.83 10.58 1.28
N ALA A 155 -7.42 11.28 0.23
CA ALA A 155 -8.34 11.99 -0.67
C ALA A 155 -9.10 11.06 -1.63
N LEU A 156 -8.45 9.99 -2.10
CA LEU A 156 -9.00 9.03 -3.07
C LEU A 156 -9.82 7.93 -2.41
N TRP A 157 -9.35 7.43 -1.29
CA TRP A 157 -9.89 6.26 -0.60
C TRP A 157 -9.98 6.49 0.92
N PRO A 158 -10.86 7.41 1.39
CA PRO A 158 -10.93 7.77 2.80
C PRO A 158 -11.12 6.55 3.73
N ARG A 159 -11.91 5.55 3.30
CA ARG A 159 -12.16 4.32 4.09
C ARG A 159 -10.93 3.43 4.25
N ILE A 160 -10.03 3.43 3.26
CA ILE A 160 -8.78 2.65 3.29
C ILE A 160 -7.73 3.35 4.16
N SER A 161 -7.80 4.67 4.24
CA SER A 161 -6.90 5.48 5.06
C SER A 161 -7.27 5.48 6.55
N GLY A 162 -8.33 4.76 6.91
CA GLY A 162 -8.93 4.77 8.24
C GLY A 162 -10.01 5.84 8.39
N ASP A 163 -10.55 6.02 9.60
CA ASP A 163 -11.46 7.13 9.83
C ASP A 163 -10.67 8.45 9.84
N LEU A 164 -10.88 9.29 8.82
CA LEU A 164 -10.17 10.57 8.71
C LEU A 164 -10.48 11.50 9.88
N ARG A 165 -11.59 11.30 10.60
CA ARG A 165 -11.90 12.03 11.83
C ARG A 165 -10.93 11.69 12.96
N ASP A 166 -10.41 10.46 12.98
CA ASP A 166 -9.44 9.98 13.94
C ASP A 166 -7.99 9.96 13.41
N ALA A 167 -7.80 10.43 12.17
CA ALA A 167 -6.51 10.45 11.50
C ALA A 167 -5.59 11.60 11.95
N ASP A 168 -6.04 12.44 12.88
CA ASP A 168 -5.31 13.64 13.33
C ASP A 168 -3.85 13.32 13.71
N HIS A 169 -3.63 12.23 14.44
CA HIS A 169 -2.32 11.84 14.94
C HIS A 169 -1.31 11.47 13.85
N TRP A 170 -1.74 10.83 12.76
CA TRP A 170 -0.82 10.41 11.69
C TRP A 170 -0.81 11.39 10.51
N LEU A 171 -1.96 12.00 10.16
CA LEU A 171 -2.02 13.00 9.08
C LEU A 171 -1.22 14.26 9.39
N ARG A 172 -1.24 14.75 10.63
CA ARG A 172 -0.38 15.86 11.04
C ARG A 172 1.10 15.52 10.89
N ARG A 173 1.54 14.31 11.29
CA ARG A 173 2.94 13.88 11.09
C ARG A 173 3.30 13.83 9.60
N VAL A 174 2.41 13.27 8.76
CA VAL A 174 2.58 13.24 7.29
C VAL A 174 2.75 14.65 6.74
N LEU A 175 1.85 15.57 7.08
CA LEU A 175 1.85 16.94 6.58
C LEU A 175 3.06 17.77 7.08
N GLN A 176 3.53 17.52 8.31
CA GLN A 176 4.73 18.17 8.87
C GLN A 176 6.01 17.77 8.14
N THR A 177 6.08 16.56 7.61
CA THR A 177 7.26 16.05 6.88
C THR A 177 7.15 16.23 5.37
N MET A 178 6.02 16.73 4.88
CA MET A 178 5.70 16.78 3.46
C MET A 178 6.38 17.96 2.77
N ASP A 179 7.05 17.67 1.65
CA ASP A 179 7.47 18.72 0.71
C ASP A 179 6.24 19.22 -0.09
N PRO A 180 5.93 20.53 -0.05
CA PRO A 180 4.80 21.10 -0.80
C PRO A 180 4.88 20.88 -2.31
N ALA A 181 6.09 20.86 -2.89
CA ALA A 181 6.29 20.63 -4.32
C ALA A 181 5.99 19.18 -4.69
N ALA A 182 6.41 18.22 -3.85
CA ALA A 182 6.06 16.80 -4.03
C ALA A 182 4.55 16.58 -3.91
N ALA A 183 3.89 17.21 -2.94
CA ALA A 183 2.44 17.16 -2.78
C ALA A 183 1.70 17.68 -4.02
N ALA A 184 2.13 18.82 -4.58
CA ALA A 184 1.58 19.42 -5.79
C ALA A 184 1.76 18.50 -7.02
N ALA A 185 2.94 17.89 -7.17
CA ALA A 185 3.22 16.94 -8.25
C ALA A 185 2.32 15.68 -8.20
N ILE A 186 2.08 15.14 -7.00
CA ILE A 186 1.15 14.01 -6.81
C ILE A 186 -0.30 14.45 -7.08
N ALA A 187 -0.70 15.63 -6.59
CA ALA A 187 -2.05 16.17 -6.80
C ALA A 187 -2.39 16.29 -8.29
N LEU A 188 -1.47 16.79 -9.11
CA LEU A 188 -1.63 16.92 -10.56
C LEU A 188 -1.95 15.57 -11.23
N ARG A 189 -1.39 14.46 -10.72
CA ARG A 189 -1.64 13.09 -11.21
C ARG A 189 -2.89 12.44 -10.65
N ALA A 190 -3.32 12.84 -9.47
CA ALA A 190 -4.48 12.29 -8.80
C ALA A 190 -5.81 12.69 -9.48
N GLY A 191 -5.82 13.82 -10.21
CA GLY A 191 -6.96 14.37 -10.92
C GLY A 191 -7.74 15.39 -10.08
N THR A 192 -8.49 16.30 -10.76
CA THR A 192 -9.07 17.52 -10.18
C THR A 192 -9.86 17.30 -8.88
N ALA A 193 -10.73 16.30 -8.84
CA ALA A 193 -11.51 16.01 -7.63
C ALA A 193 -10.64 15.56 -6.44
N ALA A 194 -9.60 14.77 -6.70
CA ALA A 194 -8.66 14.34 -5.66
C ALA A 194 -7.77 15.50 -5.21
N THR A 195 -7.31 16.33 -6.14
CA THR A 195 -6.54 17.56 -5.85
C THR A 195 -7.30 18.49 -4.91
N ALA A 196 -8.59 18.76 -5.20
CA ALA A 196 -9.43 19.59 -4.33
C ALA A 196 -9.57 19.00 -2.92
N ARG A 197 -9.76 17.68 -2.82
CA ARG A 197 -9.84 17.00 -1.51
C ARG A 197 -8.50 17.00 -0.77
N MET A 198 -7.38 16.82 -1.47
CA MET A 198 -6.04 16.90 -0.87
C MET A 198 -5.78 18.28 -0.28
N ALA A 199 -6.08 19.36 -1.04
CA ALA A 199 -5.95 20.73 -0.56
C ALA A 199 -6.85 20.97 0.67
N TYR A 200 -8.10 20.49 0.62
CA TYR A 200 -9.04 20.58 1.73
C TYR A 200 -8.51 19.87 2.99
N ILE A 201 -8.07 18.62 2.87
CA ILE A 201 -7.50 17.85 3.99
C ILE A 201 -6.28 18.60 4.56
N ALA A 202 -5.34 19.03 3.72
CA ALA A 202 -4.16 19.75 4.18
C ALA A 202 -4.51 21.03 4.95
N ALA A 203 -5.50 21.80 4.48
CA ALA A 203 -5.98 22.99 5.17
C ALA A 203 -6.62 22.67 6.54
N ARG A 204 -7.38 21.56 6.63
CA ARG A 204 -8.06 21.15 7.88
C ARG A 204 -7.12 20.59 8.94
N PHE A 205 -5.96 20.08 8.54
CA PHE A 205 -4.91 19.59 9.44
C PHE A 205 -3.76 20.61 9.62
N ASP A 206 -4.06 21.90 9.52
CA ASP A 206 -3.16 23.03 9.82
C ASP A 206 -1.87 23.05 8.98
N SER A 207 -1.96 22.68 7.69
CA SER A 207 -0.85 22.76 6.75
C SER A 207 -1.16 23.71 5.59
N PRO A 208 -1.24 25.04 5.84
CA PRO A 208 -1.67 26.01 4.83
C PRO A 208 -0.71 26.11 3.64
N ILE A 209 0.58 25.89 3.86
CA ILE A 209 1.59 25.95 2.78
C ILE A 209 1.37 24.78 1.80
N VAL A 210 1.18 23.56 2.31
CA VAL A 210 0.89 22.40 1.46
C VAL A 210 -0.47 22.57 0.77
N ALA A 211 -1.49 23.05 1.49
CA ALA A 211 -2.80 23.31 0.93
C ALA A 211 -2.75 24.32 -0.23
N ALA A 212 -2.00 25.42 -0.07
CA ALA A 212 -1.83 26.44 -1.11
C ALA A 212 -1.13 25.86 -2.34
N ALA A 213 -0.01 25.15 -2.16
CA ALA A 213 0.74 24.53 -3.26
C ALA A 213 -0.13 23.53 -4.07
N ILE A 214 -0.98 22.77 -3.38
CA ILE A 214 -1.90 21.84 -4.05
C ILE A 214 -3.04 22.60 -4.75
N ALA A 215 -3.57 23.65 -4.12
CA ALA A 215 -4.67 24.44 -4.69
C ALA A 215 -4.26 25.17 -5.99
N GLU A 216 -3.00 25.55 -6.15
CA GLU A 216 -2.45 26.11 -7.38
C GLU A 216 -2.52 25.14 -8.58
N MET A 217 -2.61 23.82 -8.32
CA MET A 217 -2.76 22.79 -9.37
C MET A 217 -4.20 22.65 -9.85
N LEU A 218 -5.17 23.34 -9.25
CA LEU A 218 -6.57 23.31 -9.69
C LEU A 218 -6.78 24.21 -10.90
N THR A 219 -6.93 23.61 -12.07
CA THR A 219 -7.27 24.33 -13.31
C THR A 219 -8.77 24.64 -13.42
N ASP A 220 -9.61 23.78 -12.83
CA ASP A 220 -11.07 23.91 -12.82
C ASP A 220 -11.63 23.65 -11.43
N ARG A 221 -12.68 24.36 -11.05
CA ARG A 221 -13.42 24.14 -9.80
C ARG A 221 -14.45 23.03 -10.00
N ALA A 222 -14.02 21.78 -9.88
CA ALA A 222 -14.96 20.66 -9.85
C ALA A 222 -15.58 20.54 -8.46
N ARG A 223 -16.92 20.48 -8.41
CA ARG A 223 -17.61 20.15 -7.16
C ARG A 223 -17.36 18.68 -6.80
N THR A 224 -16.86 18.44 -5.62
CA THR A 224 -16.55 17.07 -5.12
C THR A 224 -16.98 16.93 -3.67
N CYS A 225 -16.98 15.68 -3.14
CA CYS A 225 -17.27 15.42 -1.74
C CYS A 225 -16.22 14.52 -1.09
N ILE A 226 -16.01 14.66 0.20
CA ILE A 226 -15.28 13.72 1.06
C ILE A 226 -16.31 13.01 1.92
N GLY A 227 -16.35 11.66 1.86
CA GLY A 227 -17.37 10.83 2.49
C GLY A 227 -18.32 10.18 1.49
N ALA A 228 -19.32 9.45 1.99
CA ALA A 228 -20.27 8.76 1.13
C ALA A 228 -21.30 9.75 0.53
N ALA A 229 -21.73 9.50 -0.70
CA ALA A 229 -22.62 10.39 -1.41
C ALA A 229 -23.99 10.61 -0.71
N GLY A 230 -24.44 9.61 0.08
CA GLY A 230 -25.70 9.66 0.84
C GLY A 230 -25.60 10.32 2.20
N ASP A 231 -24.40 10.56 2.73
CA ASP A 231 -24.23 11.18 4.04
C ASP A 231 -24.57 12.68 4.01
N PRO A 232 -25.04 13.26 5.12
CA PRO A 232 -25.32 14.69 5.21
C PRO A 232 -24.02 15.50 5.04
N ILE A 233 -24.15 16.69 4.43
CA ILE A 233 -23.03 17.62 4.32
C ILE A 233 -22.85 18.30 5.68
N VAL A 234 -21.69 18.12 6.31
CA VAL A 234 -21.33 18.72 7.60
C VAL A 234 -20.73 20.11 7.40
N ALA A 235 -19.89 20.26 6.39
CA ALA A 235 -19.27 21.54 6.04
C ALA A 235 -19.08 21.66 4.52
N ARG A 236 -18.90 22.88 4.05
CA ARG A 236 -18.68 23.16 2.64
C ARG A 236 -17.55 24.17 2.47
N ASP A 237 -16.57 23.81 1.66
CA ASP A 237 -15.54 24.74 1.21
C ASP A 237 -15.86 25.23 -0.21
N GLN A 238 -16.31 26.47 -0.32
CA GLN A 238 -16.70 27.05 -1.61
C GLN A 238 -15.49 27.34 -2.51
N ALA A 239 -14.35 27.69 -1.91
CA ALA A 239 -13.14 28.02 -2.67
C ALA A 239 -12.55 26.79 -3.37
N LEU A 240 -12.55 25.65 -2.70
CA LEU A 240 -12.06 24.39 -3.23
C LEU A 240 -13.17 23.55 -3.89
N GLY A 241 -14.44 23.92 -3.74
CA GLY A 241 -15.57 23.16 -4.25
C GLY A 241 -15.77 21.81 -3.54
N VAL A 242 -15.43 21.69 -2.26
CA VAL A 242 -15.50 20.45 -1.49
C VAL A 242 -16.66 20.45 -0.52
N ASP A 243 -17.55 19.46 -0.63
CA ASP A 243 -18.58 19.15 0.37
C ASP A 243 -18.02 18.11 1.36
N ASP A 244 -17.79 18.50 2.59
CA ASP A 244 -17.35 17.60 3.67
C ASP A 244 -18.54 16.88 4.29
N ARG A 245 -18.57 15.56 4.14
CA ARG A 245 -19.59 14.66 4.67
C ARG A 245 -19.04 13.80 5.82
N LEU A 246 -17.75 13.88 6.11
CA LEU A 246 -17.10 13.16 7.21
C LEU A 246 -17.00 14.01 8.47
N GLY A 247 -17.18 15.34 8.38
CA GLY A 247 -17.03 16.24 9.51
C GLY A 247 -15.56 16.47 9.92
N ILE A 248 -14.63 16.41 8.96
CA ILE A 248 -13.23 16.74 9.20
C ILE A 248 -13.07 18.20 9.63
N ALA A 249 -14.01 19.05 9.24
CA ALA A 249 -14.01 20.49 9.52
C ALA A 249 -14.39 20.88 10.96
N THR A 250 -14.95 19.97 11.76
CA THR A 250 -15.59 20.29 13.06
C THR A 250 -14.67 20.15 14.25
N ARG A 251 -13.36 20.00 14.05
CA ARG A 251 -12.36 19.94 15.12
C ARG A 251 -11.48 21.17 15.19
#